data_c53ec69c0e984a401b93f1c363b41f5d
#
_entry.id   c53ec69c0e984a401b93f1c363b41f5d
#
_cell.length_a   1.000
_cell.length_b   1.000
_cell.length_c   1.000
_cell.angle_alpha   90.00
_cell.angle_beta   90.00
_cell.angle_gamma   90.00
#
_symmetry.space_group_name_H-M   'P 1'
#
loop_
_entity.id
_entity.type
_entity.pdbx_description
1 polymer ?
#
loop_
_entity_poly.entity_id
_entity_poly.type
_entity_poly.pdbx_seq_one_letter_code
_entity_poly.pdbx_strand_id
1 'polypeptide(L)'
;MEYDVVIVGGGITGTSLLYSLSRFTDIKNILLIEKYSDFAMLNSNARSNSQTLHFGDVETNYTVEKAIKTKKASEYILNYIRNSTEKDEKIIQKCQKMVLGVGDEEVKMLEETYQNIKNVFPGLKKIGKEELKKIEPNVINGRNPGEKILALLSDNGYMVNFGMLSSSFAKKARLNNKNIEIKFDTEVKKAKIENGLYKLETNKGNISSKFVVFAAGTYSLYFAKMFGYDQNLSILNIGGGFYYSKRFLNGKVYRVQHGHIPFAAIHADPDITNPDITRYGPTVTLSLTLERGHIKTFPDYIRTFNIDISTLISLKRILLDRDIRRIIQNNAVYSIPVIGKYQFLKKEAKIIIPKLSYGDLHINNNTGGIRPQIIDENKKFITMGEAKLQKEGLIFNITPSPGASSCLGNALEDVIYITKYLGKNFDINKFNKELGGG
;
A
#
# COMPACT_ATOMS: atom_id res chain seq x y z
N MET A 1 19.56 18.01 -21.17
CA MET A 1 18.83 16.96 -21.93
C MET A 1 17.36 17.08 -21.57
N GLU A 2 16.46 16.99 -22.55
CA GLU A 2 15.02 17.07 -22.36
C GLU A 2 14.43 15.66 -22.43
N TYR A 3 13.59 15.32 -21.43
CA TYR A 3 12.90 14.03 -21.37
C TYR A 3 11.44 14.16 -21.82
N ASP A 4 10.90 13.12 -22.44
CA ASP A 4 9.46 13.06 -22.71
C ASP A 4 8.70 12.90 -21.39
N VAL A 5 9.17 12.01 -20.51
CA VAL A 5 8.58 11.76 -19.19
C VAL A 5 9.66 11.65 -18.11
N VAL A 6 9.45 12.34 -17.00
CA VAL A 6 10.23 12.14 -15.76
C VAL A 6 9.33 11.55 -14.69
N ILE A 7 9.79 10.46 -14.08
CA ILE A 7 9.13 9.80 -12.94
C ILE A 7 9.94 10.12 -11.69
N VAL A 8 9.31 10.72 -10.69
CA VAL A 8 9.92 11.04 -9.40
C VAL A 8 9.48 10.01 -8.37
N GLY A 9 10.41 9.15 -7.95
CA GLY A 9 10.21 8.08 -6.97
C GLY A 9 10.41 6.68 -7.54
N GLY A 10 11.33 5.93 -6.96
CA GLY A 10 11.72 4.56 -7.32
C GLY A 10 10.99 3.47 -6.51
N GLY A 11 9.85 3.80 -5.91
CA GLY A 11 8.96 2.83 -5.28
C GLY A 11 8.16 2.01 -6.30
N ILE A 12 7.32 1.09 -5.81
CA ILE A 12 6.54 0.18 -6.68
C ILE A 12 5.65 0.92 -7.69
N THR A 13 5.11 2.08 -7.34
CA THR A 13 4.27 2.91 -8.23
C THR A 13 5.07 3.48 -9.39
N GLY A 14 6.25 4.07 -9.10
CA GLY A 14 7.09 4.68 -10.16
C GLY A 14 7.73 3.63 -11.06
N THR A 15 8.18 2.50 -10.50
CA THR A 15 8.83 1.44 -11.29
C THR A 15 7.85 0.65 -12.16
N SER A 16 6.61 0.42 -11.68
CA SER A 16 5.55 -0.19 -12.50
C SER A 16 5.12 0.72 -13.66
N LEU A 17 5.08 2.05 -13.43
CA LEU A 17 4.84 3.02 -14.50
C LEU A 17 5.99 3.04 -15.51
N LEU A 18 7.25 3.06 -15.04
CA LEU A 18 8.44 2.99 -15.90
C LEU A 18 8.39 1.76 -16.82
N TYR A 19 8.08 0.59 -16.23
CA TYR A 19 7.89 -0.66 -16.99
C TYR A 19 6.78 -0.50 -18.04
N SER A 20 5.62 0.01 -17.65
CA SER A 20 4.47 0.13 -18.53
C SER A 20 4.70 1.10 -19.69
N LEU A 21 5.28 2.28 -19.44
CA LEU A 21 5.68 3.25 -20.47
C LEU A 21 6.74 2.65 -21.41
N SER A 22 7.71 1.95 -20.84
CA SER A 22 8.77 1.34 -21.63
C SER A 22 8.25 0.21 -22.54
N ARG A 23 7.35 -0.63 -22.04
CA ARG A 23 6.92 -1.87 -22.70
C ARG A 23 5.81 -1.65 -23.71
N PHE A 24 4.89 -0.73 -23.43
CA PHE A 24 3.60 -0.64 -24.12
C PHE A 24 3.36 0.69 -24.84
N THR A 25 4.33 1.61 -24.86
CA THR A 25 4.17 2.89 -25.56
C THR A 25 5.31 3.14 -26.54
N ASP A 26 5.19 4.15 -27.38
CA ASP A 26 6.26 4.65 -28.28
C ASP A 26 7.04 5.83 -27.68
N ILE A 27 6.82 6.18 -26.43
CA ILE A 27 7.59 7.19 -25.69
C ILE A 27 9.06 6.71 -25.59
N LYS A 28 10.03 7.58 -25.93
CA LYS A 28 11.43 7.17 -26.08
C LYS A 28 12.32 7.59 -24.92
N ASN A 29 12.23 8.85 -24.47
CA ASN A 29 13.15 9.42 -23.49
C ASN A 29 12.49 9.46 -22.11
N ILE A 30 12.80 8.51 -21.23
CA ILE A 30 12.18 8.38 -19.92
C ILE A 30 13.27 8.40 -18.85
N LEU A 31 13.12 9.27 -17.86
CA LEU A 31 13.98 9.32 -16.68
C LEU A 31 13.17 8.93 -15.44
N LEU A 32 13.73 8.05 -14.63
CA LEU A 32 13.28 7.83 -13.25
C LEU A 32 14.34 8.37 -12.30
N ILE A 33 13.93 9.19 -11.34
CA ILE A 33 14.81 9.67 -10.28
C ILE A 33 14.34 9.19 -8.93
N GLU A 34 15.30 8.77 -8.11
CA GLU A 34 15.09 8.30 -6.73
C GLU A 34 16.06 9.02 -5.81
N LYS A 35 15.58 9.52 -4.68
CA LYS A 35 16.42 10.25 -3.72
C LYS A 35 17.35 9.36 -2.90
N TYR A 36 17.05 8.08 -2.80
CA TYR A 36 17.87 7.08 -2.14
C TYR A 36 18.79 6.36 -3.13
N SER A 37 19.70 5.57 -2.59
CA SER A 37 20.72 4.83 -3.35
C SER A 37 20.18 3.58 -4.06
N ASP A 38 18.91 3.19 -3.82
CA ASP A 38 18.29 2.01 -4.43
C ASP A 38 16.77 2.16 -4.51
N PHE A 39 16.13 1.23 -5.23
CA PHE A 39 14.68 1.16 -5.34
C PHE A 39 14.02 0.78 -4.02
N ALA A 40 12.80 1.26 -3.82
CA ALA A 40 11.89 0.79 -2.77
C ALA A 40 12.45 0.88 -1.33
N MET A 41 13.23 1.89 -1.02
CA MET A 41 13.87 2.03 0.28
C MET A 41 12.91 2.41 1.42
N LEU A 42 11.70 2.92 1.09
CA LEU A 42 10.68 3.33 2.06
C LEU A 42 9.47 2.39 2.09
N ASN A 43 8.28 2.89 1.77
CA ASN A 43 7.00 2.17 1.94
C ASN A 43 6.89 0.89 1.09
N SER A 44 7.57 0.82 -0.05
CA SER A 44 7.61 -0.39 -0.90
C SER A 44 8.59 -1.44 -0.40
N ASN A 45 9.46 -1.14 0.58
CA ASN A 45 10.35 -2.12 1.19
C ASN A 45 9.53 -3.19 1.92
N ALA A 46 9.95 -4.46 1.84
CA ALA A 46 9.24 -5.58 2.46
C ALA A 46 9.00 -5.39 3.97
N ARG A 47 9.94 -4.75 4.69
CA ARG A 47 9.79 -4.42 6.12
C ARG A 47 8.72 -3.38 6.43
N SER A 48 8.25 -2.63 5.42
CA SER A 48 7.41 -1.44 5.59
C SER A 48 5.92 -1.66 5.27
N ASN A 49 5.56 -2.84 4.78
CA ASN A 49 4.19 -3.15 4.34
C ASN A 49 3.76 -4.57 4.74
N SER A 50 2.50 -4.93 4.45
CA SER A 50 1.94 -6.24 4.80
C SER A 50 2.47 -7.40 3.94
N GLN A 51 3.26 -7.12 2.91
CA GLN A 51 3.70 -8.16 1.95
C GLN A 51 2.52 -8.96 1.36
N THR A 52 1.35 -8.35 1.24
CA THR A 52 0.13 -9.02 0.75
C THR A 52 -0.23 -8.53 -0.64
N LEU A 53 -0.47 -9.46 -1.55
CA LEU A 53 -1.20 -9.16 -2.77
C LEU A 53 -2.70 -9.17 -2.44
N HIS A 54 -3.30 -7.99 -2.37
CA HIS A 54 -4.71 -7.82 -2.03
C HIS A 54 -5.58 -8.06 -3.25
N PHE A 55 -6.53 -8.99 -3.14
CA PHE A 55 -7.51 -9.29 -4.20
C PHE A 55 -8.90 -8.67 -3.93
N GLY A 56 -9.15 -8.19 -2.73
CA GLY A 56 -10.46 -7.69 -2.32
C GLY A 56 -11.41 -8.80 -1.85
N ASP A 57 -10.91 -9.98 -1.58
CA ASP A 57 -11.66 -11.19 -1.20
C ASP A 57 -11.73 -11.41 0.32
N VAL A 58 -10.82 -10.84 1.09
CA VAL A 58 -10.79 -10.89 2.56
C VAL A 58 -10.85 -9.51 3.21
N GLU A 59 -10.86 -8.46 2.43
CA GLU A 59 -10.97 -7.08 2.87
C GLU A 59 -12.44 -6.73 3.13
N THR A 60 -12.91 -6.95 4.37
CA THR A 60 -14.35 -6.88 4.75
C THR A 60 -14.96 -5.47 4.66
N ASN A 61 -14.16 -4.43 4.48
CA ASN A 61 -14.61 -3.05 4.31
C ASN A 61 -14.69 -2.59 2.85
N TYR A 62 -14.49 -3.48 1.87
CA TYR A 62 -14.57 -3.12 0.46
C TYR A 62 -16.01 -3.22 -0.05
N THR A 63 -16.39 -2.29 -0.95
CA THR A 63 -17.55 -2.48 -1.81
C THR A 63 -17.25 -3.53 -2.88
N VAL A 64 -18.28 -4.09 -3.49
CA VAL A 64 -18.13 -5.08 -4.58
C VAL A 64 -17.31 -4.50 -5.73
N GLU A 65 -17.57 -3.24 -6.13
CA GLU A 65 -16.86 -2.56 -7.21
C GLU A 65 -15.37 -2.41 -6.88
N LYS A 66 -15.05 -2.02 -5.64
CA LYS A 66 -13.66 -1.90 -5.19
C LYS A 66 -12.97 -3.26 -5.16
N ALA A 67 -13.67 -4.32 -4.75
CA ALA A 67 -13.16 -5.68 -4.75
C ALA A 67 -12.83 -6.15 -6.19
N ILE A 68 -13.73 -5.90 -7.15
CA ILE A 68 -13.53 -6.23 -8.58
C ILE A 68 -12.31 -5.46 -9.14
N LYS A 69 -12.23 -4.14 -8.90
CA LYS A 69 -11.10 -3.32 -9.36
C LYS A 69 -9.78 -3.83 -8.78
N THR A 70 -9.76 -4.16 -7.48
CA THR A 70 -8.57 -4.65 -6.79
C THR A 70 -8.14 -6.03 -7.30
N LYS A 71 -9.11 -6.94 -7.54
CA LYS A 71 -8.88 -8.25 -8.14
C LYS A 71 -8.16 -8.11 -9.49
N LYS A 72 -8.72 -7.32 -10.40
CA LYS A 72 -8.16 -7.10 -11.73
C LYS A 72 -6.73 -6.55 -11.68
N ALA A 73 -6.48 -5.57 -10.81
CA ALA A 73 -5.15 -4.99 -10.66
C ALA A 73 -4.13 -5.99 -10.11
N SER A 74 -4.53 -6.86 -9.19
CA SER A 74 -3.67 -7.92 -8.64
C SER A 74 -3.39 -9.04 -9.64
N GLU A 75 -4.36 -9.34 -10.51
CA GLU A 75 -4.18 -10.30 -11.62
C GLU A 75 -3.11 -9.80 -12.60
N TYR A 76 -3.00 -8.50 -12.87
CA TYR A 76 -1.92 -7.94 -13.68
C TYR A 76 -0.53 -8.26 -13.11
N ILE A 77 -0.37 -8.17 -11.78
CA ILE A 77 0.89 -8.52 -11.11
C ILE A 77 1.18 -10.02 -11.24
N LEU A 78 0.18 -10.89 -11.02
CA LEU A 78 0.35 -12.32 -11.19
C LEU A 78 0.74 -12.69 -12.63
N ASN A 79 0.10 -12.09 -13.63
CA ASN A 79 0.40 -12.34 -15.04
C ASN A 79 1.79 -11.80 -15.40
N TYR A 80 2.19 -10.62 -14.88
CA TYR A 80 3.57 -10.15 -15.02
C TYR A 80 4.59 -11.18 -14.51
N ILE A 81 4.36 -11.75 -13.32
CA ILE A 81 5.27 -12.71 -12.71
C ILE A 81 5.24 -14.05 -13.48
N ARG A 82 4.06 -14.54 -13.89
CA ARG A 82 3.92 -15.78 -14.69
C ARG A 82 4.63 -15.70 -16.04
N ASN A 83 4.55 -14.54 -16.68
CA ASN A 83 5.19 -14.26 -17.97
C ASN A 83 6.67 -13.88 -17.83
N SER A 84 7.18 -13.81 -16.58
CA SER A 84 8.59 -13.57 -16.34
C SER A 84 9.37 -14.87 -16.46
N THR A 85 10.47 -14.83 -17.20
CA THR A 85 11.43 -15.95 -17.28
C THR A 85 12.14 -16.22 -15.94
N GLU A 86 12.20 -15.22 -15.09
CA GLU A 86 12.75 -15.30 -13.74
C GLU A 86 11.60 -15.60 -12.77
N LYS A 87 11.31 -16.88 -12.53
CA LYS A 87 10.46 -17.32 -11.42
C LYS A 87 11.27 -17.18 -10.13
N ASP A 88 11.29 -15.98 -9.57
CA ASP A 88 11.99 -15.74 -8.31
C ASP A 88 10.98 -15.89 -7.16
N GLU A 89 11.06 -17.02 -6.44
CA GLU A 89 10.25 -17.26 -5.24
C GLU A 89 10.48 -16.23 -4.15
N LYS A 90 11.56 -15.45 -4.23
CA LYS A 90 11.82 -14.31 -3.34
C LYS A 90 10.93 -13.11 -3.67
N ILE A 91 10.37 -13.02 -4.88
CA ILE A 91 9.43 -11.96 -5.28
C ILE A 91 8.02 -12.30 -4.80
N ILE A 92 7.56 -13.55 -5.02
CA ILE A 92 6.21 -13.98 -4.69
C ILE A 92 6.19 -15.40 -4.18
N GLN A 93 5.39 -15.63 -3.14
CA GLN A 93 5.14 -16.97 -2.60
C GLN A 93 3.63 -17.16 -2.42
N LYS A 94 3.12 -18.30 -2.86
CA LYS A 94 1.73 -18.68 -2.58
C LYS A 94 1.62 -19.09 -1.11
N CYS A 95 0.56 -18.62 -0.45
CA CYS A 95 0.22 -19.00 0.92
C CYS A 95 -1.30 -19.02 1.06
N GLN A 96 -1.83 -19.67 2.09
CA GLN A 96 -3.23 -19.50 2.44
C GLN A 96 -3.46 -18.10 3.01
N LYS A 97 -4.64 -17.56 2.76
CA LYS A 97 -5.07 -16.26 3.25
C LYS A 97 -6.51 -16.35 3.73
N MET A 98 -6.79 -15.82 4.91
CA MET A 98 -8.13 -15.84 5.46
C MET A 98 -8.45 -14.60 6.29
N VAL A 99 -9.73 -14.28 6.41
CA VAL A 99 -10.22 -13.36 7.42
C VAL A 99 -10.97 -14.19 8.49
N LEU A 100 -10.62 -13.94 9.75
CA LEU A 100 -11.11 -14.64 10.94
C LEU A 100 -12.12 -13.76 11.68
N GLY A 101 -13.32 -14.26 11.85
CA GLY A 101 -14.35 -13.70 12.74
C GLY A 101 -14.43 -14.50 14.03
N VAL A 102 -14.42 -13.81 15.17
CA VAL A 102 -14.48 -14.36 16.51
C VAL A 102 -15.63 -13.71 17.28
N GLY A 103 -16.53 -14.54 17.81
CA GLY A 103 -17.76 -14.09 18.47
C GLY A 103 -18.91 -13.86 17.49
N ASP A 104 -20.11 -13.63 18.05
CA ASP A 104 -21.35 -13.57 17.26
C ASP A 104 -21.36 -12.44 16.24
N GLU A 105 -20.87 -11.26 16.61
CA GLU A 105 -20.88 -10.08 15.77
C GLU A 105 -19.97 -10.24 14.54
N GLU A 106 -18.69 -10.60 14.75
CA GLU A 106 -17.74 -10.75 13.64
C GLU A 106 -18.11 -11.93 12.73
N VAL A 107 -18.67 -13.03 13.28
CA VAL A 107 -19.17 -14.17 12.51
C VAL A 107 -20.33 -13.75 11.60
N LYS A 108 -21.30 -12.98 12.12
CA LYS A 108 -22.41 -12.44 11.33
C LYS A 108 -21.90 -11.53 10.20
N MET A 109 -20.96 -10.62 10.50
CA MET A 109 -20.35 -9.75 9.48
C MET A 109 -19.67 -10.56 8.36
N LEU A 110 -18.97 -11.64 8.69
CA LEU A 110 -18.35 -12.50 7.68
C LEU A 110 -19.36 -13.26 6.84
N GLU A 111 -20.49 -13.69 7.42
CA GLU A 111 -21.55 -14.33 6.66
C GLU A 111 -22.17 -13.36 5.65
N GLU A 112 -22.45 -12.12 6.05
CA GLU A 112 -22.94 -11.06 5.18
C GLU A 112 -21.92 -10.72 4.07
N THR A 113 -20.64 -10.56 4.44
CA THR A 113 -19.55 -10.31 3.49
C THR A 113 -19.47 -11.44 2.45
N TYR A 114 -19.51 -12.70 2.90
CA TYR A 114 -19.49 -13.86 2.00
C TYR A 114 -20.63 -13.83 0.99
N GLN A 115 -21.85 -13.53 1.43
CA GLN A 115 -23.00 -13.47 0.52
C GLN A 115 -22.82 -12.38 -0.56
N ASN A 116 -22.22 -11.26 -0.19
CA ASN A 116 -22.02 -10.13 -1.11
C ASN A 116 -20.95 -10.40 -2.19
N ILE A 117 -19.89 -11.15 -1.86
CA ILE A 117 -18.72 -11.28 -2.75
C ILE A 117 -18.50 -12.68 -3.32
N LYS A 118 -19.23 -13.73 -2.88
CA LYS A 118 -19.03 -15.12 -3.34
C LYS A 118 -19.11 -15.30 -4.86
N ASN A 119 -19.95 -14.50 -5.54
CA ASN A 119 -20.06 -14.55 -7.01
C ASN A 119 -18.84 -13.93 -7.71
N VAL A 120 -18.18 -12.96 -7.07
CA VAL A 120 -16.94 -12.35 -7.58
C VAL A 120 -15.74 -13.26 -7.31
N PHE A 121 -15.79 -14.01 -6.20
CA PHE A 121 -14.72 -14.90 -5.73
C PHE A 121 -15.26 -16.31 -5.49
N PRO A 122 -15.51 -17.10 -6.56
CA PRO A 122 -16.09 -18.45 -6.41
C PRO A 122 -15.21 -19.43 -5.63
N GLY A 123 -13.90 -19.17 -5.54
CA GLY A 123 -12.94 -19.95 -4.73
C GLY A 123 -12.94 -19.60 -3.22
N LEU A 124 -13.68 -18.56 -2.80
CA LEU A 124 -13.78 -18.17 -1.40
C LEU A 124 -14.64 -19.18 -0.62
N LYS A 125 -14.11 -19.72 0.49
CA LYS A 125 -14.78 -20.76 1.29
C LYS A 125 -15.07 -20.29 2.71
N LYS A 126 -16.24 -20.62 3.21
CA LYS A 126 -16.53 -20.53 4.65
C LYS A 126 -16.02 -21.77 5.35
N ILE A 127 -15.16 -21.61 6.35
CA ILE A 127 -14.61 -22.72 7.14
C ILE A 127 -14.86 -22.51 8.64
N GLY A 128 -15.26 -23.57 9.32
CA GLY A 128 -15.49 -23.59 10.75
C GLY A 128 -14.28 -24.11 11.54
N LYS A 129 -14.48 -24.33 12.86
CA LYS A 129 -13.40 -24.72 13.80
C LYS A 129 -12.61 -25.95 13.37
N GLU A 130 -13.27 -27.00 12.92
CA GLU A 130 -12.63 -28.28 12.62
C GLU A 130 -11.71 -28.19 11.40
N GLU A 131 -12.15 -27.49 10.36
CA GLU A 131 -11.33 -27.27 9.16
C GLU A 131 -10.22 -26.27 9.46
N LEU A 132 -10.52 -25.20 10.19
CA LEU A 132 -9.54 -24.19 10.60
C LEU A 132 -8.43 -24.78 11.47
N LYS A 133 -8.78 -25.75 12.36
CA LYS A 133 -7.80 -26.48 13.18
C LYS A 133 -6.80 -27.29 12.34
N LYS A 134 -7.23 -27.82 11.21
CA LYS A 134 -6.34 -28.56 10.29
C LYS A 134 -5.38 -27.63 9.53
N ILE A 135 -5.87 -26.45 9.15
CA ILE A 135 -5.14 -25.48 8.33
C ILE A 135 -4.22 -24.61 9.19
N GLU A 136 -4.77 -24.04 10.29
CA GLU A 136 -4.07 -23.13 11.21
C GLU A 136 -4.33 -23.57 12.67
N PRO A 137 -3.68 -24.62 13.15
CA PRO A 137 -3.96 -25.19 14.47
C PRO A 137 -3.76 -24.17 15.60
N ASN A 138 -2.81 -23.24 15.46
CA ASN A 138 -2.53 -22.22 16.49
C ASN A 138 -3.64 -21.15 16.59
N VAL A 139 -4.49 -21.01 15.59
CA VAL A 139 -5.66 -20.14 15.63
C VAL A 139 -6.75 -20.73 16.53
N ILE A 140 -6.81 -22.04 16.67
CA ILE A 140 -7.82 -22.75 17.46
C ILE A 140 -7.32 -23.18 18.85
N ASN A 141 -6.05 -23.57 18.95
CA ASN A 141 -5.50 -24.08 20.21
C ASN A 141 -5.57 -23.05 21.34
N GLY A 142 -6.27 -23.42 22.42
CA GLY A 142 -6.45 -22.59 23.61
C GLY A 142 -7.68 -21.69 23.59
N ARG A 143 -8.56 -21.82 22.58
CA ARG A 143 -9.86 -21.13 22.59
C ARG A 143 -10.88 -21.83 23.47
N ASN A 144 -11.83 -21.04 23.94
CA ASN A 144 -12.99 -21.59 24.62
C ASN A 144 -13.81 -22.48 23.65
N PRO A 145 -14.21 -23.71 24.03
CA PRO A 145 -15.02 -24.58 23.19
C PRO A 145 -16.32 -23.94 22.70
N GLY A 146 -16.99 -23.12 23.54
CA GLY A 146 -18.22 -22.41 23.19
C GLY A 146 -18.05 -21.17 22.31
N GLU A 147 -16.83 -20.67 22.08
CA GLU A 147 -16.61 -19.48 21.30
C GLU A 147 -16.98 -19.70 19.83
N LYS A 148 -17.84 -18.85 19.27
CA LYS A 148 -18.17 -18.92 17.84
C LYS A 148 -17.03 -18.43 16.98
N ILE A 149 -16.72 -19.16 15.91
CA ILE A 149 -15.65 -18.85 14.98
C ILE A 149 -16.06 -19.20 13.57
N LEU A 150 -15.76 -18.31 12.66
CA LEU A 150 -15.87 -18.48 11.22
C LEU A 150 -14.63 -17.88 10.56
N ALA A 151 -14.12 -18.53 9.52
CA ALA A 151 -13.16 -17.87 8.64
C ALA A 151 -13.63 -17.92 7.19
N LEU A 152 -13.30 -16.86 6.43
CA LEU A 152 -13.39 -16.88 4.97
C LEU A 152 -12.00 -17.16 4.43
N LEU A 153 -11.81 -18.36 3.90
CA LEU A 153 -10.55 -18.83 3.33
C LEU A 153 -10.51 -18.54 1.83
N SER A 154 -9.50 -17.80 1.40
CA SER A 154 -9.25 -17.50 0.00
C SER A 154 -8.19 -18.43 -0.57
N ASP A 155 -8.39 -18.88 -1.82
CA ASP A 155 -7.39 -19.56 -2.63
C ASP A 155 -6.40 -18.60 -3.32
N ASN A 156 -6.68 -17.28 -3.29
CA ASN A 156 -5.86 -16.21 -3.85
C ASN A 156 -4.90 -15.59 -2.80
N GLY A 157 -4.23 -16.44 -2.03
CA GLY A 157 -3.26 -15.99 -1.04
C GLY A 157 -1.84 -15.93 -1.59
N TYR A 158 -1.24 -14.73 -1.52
CA TYR A 158 0.16 -14.52 -1.94
C TYR A 158 0.87 -13.54 -1.02
N MET A 159 2.11 -13.88 -0.69
CA MET A 159 3.09 -12.94 -0.15
C MET A 159 3.91 -12.35 -1.29
N VAL A 160 4.14 -11.03 -1.28
CA VAL A 160 4.92 -10.33 -2.29
C VAL A 160 5.97 -9.44 -1.64
N ASN A 161 7.21 -9.58 -2.09
CA ASN A 161 8.28 -8.63 -1.82
C ASN A 161 8.20 -7.51 -2.85
N PHE A 162 7.48 -6.43 -2.51
CA PHE A 162 7.29 -5.31 -3.42
C PHE A 162 8.59 -4.54 -3.72
N GLY A 163 9.60 -4.64 -2.86
CA GLY A 163 10.93 -4.09 -3.13
C GLY A 163 11.61 -4.81 -4.29
N MET A 164 11.66 -6.15 -4.24
CA MET A 164 12.21 -6.94 -5.34
C MET A 164 11.37 -6.84 -6.61
N LEU A 165 10.04 -6.75 -6.49
CA LEU A 165 9.17 -6.51 -7.63
C LEU A 165 9.44 -5.15 -8.29
N SER A 166 9.72 -4.10 -7.50
CA SER A 166 10.11 -2.78 -8.01
C SER A 166 11.39 -2.86 -8.84
N SER A 167 12.41 -3.55 -8.32
CA SER A 167 13.68 -3.77 -9.03
C SER A 167 13.49 -4.59 -10.32
N SER A 168 12.60 -5.60 -10.28
CA SER A 168 12.26 -6.40 -11.47
C SER A 168 11.60 -5.57 -12.57
N PHE A 169 10.64 -4.68 -12.21
CA PHE A 169 10.03 -3.75 -13.18
C PHE A 169 11.07 -2.84 -13.84
N ALA A 170 11.96 -2.24 -13.04
CA ALA A 170 13.00 -1.35 -13.55
C ALA A 170 14.01 -2.07 -14.44
N LYS A 171 14.43 -3.30 -14.06
CA LYS A 171 15.30 -4.14 -14.87
C LYS A 171 14.68 -4.45 -16.24
N LYS A 172 13.41 -4.88 -16.25
CA LYS A 172 12.70 -5.19 -17.50
C LYS A 172 12.44 -3.96 -18.37
N ALA A 173 12.20 -2.80 -17.75
CA ALA A 173 12.05 -1.55 -18.49
C ALA A 173 13.27 -1.26 -19.37
N ARG A 174 14.48 -1.44 -18.82
CA ARG A 174 15.75 -1.19 -19.53
C ARG A 174 16.00 -2.10 -20.74
N LEU A 175 15.32 -3.26 -20.81
CA LEU A 175 15.51 -4.20 -21.92
C LEU A 175 14.75 -3.84 -23.20
N ASN A 176 13.94 -2.78 -23.20
CA ASN A 176 13.02 -2.47 -24.31
C ASN A 176 13.58 -1.45 -25.34
N ASN A 177 14.89 -1.39 -25.58
CA ASN A 177 15.52 -0.56 -26.61
C ASN A 177 15.10 0.93 -26.63
N LYS A 178 14.87 1.51 -25.46
CA LYS A 178 14.53 2.92 -25.29
C LYS A 178 15.61 3.63 -24.49
N ASN A 179 15.66 4.95 -24.62
CA ASN A 179 16.54 5.76 -23.78
C ASN A 179 15.93 5.90 -22.37
N ILE A 180 16.18 4.90 -21.54
CA ILE A 180 15.72 4.85 -20.15
C ILE A 180 16.89 5.13 -19.24
N GLU A 181 16.82 6.23 -18.54
CA GLU A 181 17.80 6.63 -17.53
C GLU A 181 17.20 6.47 -16.12
N ILE A 182 18.01 6.00 -15.17
CA ILE A 182 17.65 5.90 -13.76
C ILE A 182 18.75 6.56 -12.95
N LYS A 183 18.38 7.56 -12.15
CA LYS A 183 19.30 8.30 -11.28
C LYS A 183 18.93 8.11 -9.82
N PHE A 184 19.78 7.43 -9.09
CA PHE A 184 19.72 7.33 -7.62
C PHE A 184 20.40 8.52 -6.95
N ASP A 185 20.21 8.67 -5.64
CA ASP A 185 20.73 9.78 -4.83
C ASP A 185 20.40 11.14 -5.44
N THR A 186 19.23 11.22 -6.11
CA THR A 186 18.79 12.41 -6.84
C THR A 186 17.47 12.90 -6.27
N GLU A 187 17.55 13.97 -5.48
CA GLU A 187 16.42 14.54 -4.76
C GLU A 187 15.93 15.82 -5.44
N VAL A 188 14.63 15.89 -5.74
CA VAL A 188 13.98 17.11 -6.22
C VAL A 188 13.83 18.09 -5.06
N LYS A 189 14.39 19.29 -5.21
CA LYS A 189 14.33 20.39 -4.24
C LYS A 189 13.24 21.40 -4.59
N LYS A 190 13.12 21.71 -5.90
CA LYS A 190 12.10 22.61 -6.42
C LYS A 190 11.60 22.11 -7.77
N ALA A 191 10.37 22.49 -8.08
CA ALA A 191 9.74 22.20 -9.35
C ALA A 191 8.94 23.42 -9.81
N LYS A 192 9.01 23.75 -11.11
CA LYS A 192 8.28 24.88 -11.72
C LYS A 192 7.99 24.60 -13.20
N ILE A 193 7.09 25.39 -13.76
CA ILE A 193 6.86 25.43 -15.21
C ILE A 193 7.64 26.61 -15.80
N GLU A 194 8.38 26.38 -16.87
CA GLU A 194 9.15 27.41 -17.56
C GLU A 194 9.25 27.09 -19.06
N ASN A 195 8.81 28.01 -19.90
CA ASN A 195 8.80 27.87 -21.38
C ASN A 195 8.07 26.61 -21.86
N GLY A 196 6.94 26.26 -21.24
CA GLY A 196 6.15 25.08 -21.60
C GLY A 196 6.73 23.72 -21.15
N LEU A 197 7.82 23.74 -20.39
CA LEU A 197 8.46 22.55 -19.84
C LEU A 197 8.44 22.55 -18.31
N TYR A 198 8.41 21.37 -17.73
CA TYR A 198 8.59 21.17 -16.30
C TYR A 198 10.07 21.14 -15.96
N LYS A 199 10.49 22.05 -15.08
CA LYS A 199 11.88 22.17 -14.60
C LYS A 199 11.95 21.66 -13.17
N LEU A 200 12.77 20.65 -12.95
CA LEU A 200 13.06 20.07 -11.64
C LEU A 200 14.48 20.45 -11.24
N GLU A 201 14.62 21.22 -10.17
CA GLU A 201 15.93 21.50 -9.54
C GLU A 201 16.24 20.36 -8.57
N THR A 202 17.34 19.66 -8.79
CA THR A 202 17.78 18.55 -7.95
C THR A 202 19.12 18.85 -7.31
N ASN A 203 19.49 18.05 -6.30
CA ASN A 203 20.84 18.09 -5.72
C ASN A 203 21.95 17.70 -6.71
N LYS A 204 21.62 17.17 -7.91
CA LYS A 204 22.57 16.79 -8.97
C LYS A 204 22.38 17.60 -10.28
N GLY A 205 21.75 18.76 -10.18
CA GLY A 205 21.52 19.65 -11.34
C GLY A 205 20.07 19.68 -11.79
N ASN A 206 19.82 20.41 -12.88
CA ASN A 206 18.50 20.70 -13.39
C ASN A 206 18.05 19.66 -14.42
N ILE A 207 16.77 19.27 -14.37
CA ILE A 207 16.14 18.34 -15.28
C ILE A 207 14.96 19.04 -15.95
N SER A 208 14.77 18.81 -17.25
CA SER A 208 13.65 19.36 -18.03
C SER A 208 12.83 18.23 -18.62
N SER A 209 11.50 18.34 -18.58
CA SER A 209 10.60 17.33 -19.09
C SER A 209 9.32 17.91 -19.68
N LYS A 210 8.73 17.22 -20.67
CA LYS A 210 7.40 17.52 -21.19
C LYS A 210 6.28 17.06 -20.27
N PHE A 211 6.54 16.00 -19.50
CA PHE A 211 5.58 15.42 -18.56
C PHE A 211 6.29 14.96 -17.29
N VAL A 212 5.70 15.17 -16.12
CA VAL A 212 6.26 14.69 -14.84
C VAL A 212 5.22 13.92 -14.04
N VAL A 213 5.64 12.76 -13.51
CA VAL A 213 4.85 11.95 -12.59
C VAL A 213 5.52 11.91 -11.23
N PHE A 214 4.86 12.44 -10.23
CA PHE A 214 5.29 12.33 -8.84
C PHE A 214 4.71 11.06 -8.22
N ALA A 215 5.47 9.96 -8.28
CA ALA A 215 5.20 8.69 -7.62
C ALA A 215 5.92 8.64 -6.25
N ALA A 216 5.92 9.76 -5.55
CA ALA A 216 6.74 10.03 -4.37
C ALA A 216 6.02 9.76 -3.03
N GLY A 217 4.92 8.98 -3.06
CA GLY A 217 4.14 8.63 -1.87
C GLY A 217 3.61 9.88 -1.15
N THR A 218 3.97 10.04 0.11
CA THR A 218 3.56 11.19 0.95
C THR A 218 4.03 12.54 0.41
N TYR A 219 5.15 12.59 -0.31
CA TYR A 219 5.64 13.82 -0.94
C TYR A 219 4.84 14.25 -2.17
N SER A 220 4.00 13.39 -2.74
CA SER A 220 3.26 13.75 -3.95
C SER A 220 2.35 14.98 -3.75
N LEU A 221 1.67 15.10 -2.58
CA LEU A 221 0.91 16.32 -2.27
C LEU A 221 1.81 17.52 -1.99
N TYR A 222 2.96 17.33 -1.35
CA TYR A 222 3.94 18.40 -1.16
C TYR A 222 4.36 19.02 -2.50
N PHE A 223 4.63 18.20 -3.51
CA PHE A 223 4.93 18.67 -4.85
C PHE A 223 3.72 19.29 -5.55
N ALA A 224 2.51 18.76 -5.39
CA ALA A 224 1.31 19.37 -5.95
C ALA A 224 1.10 20.80 -5.42
N LYS A 225 1.27 21.00 -4.11
CA LYS A 225 1.19 22.33 -3.48
C LYS A 225 2.30 23.29 -3.95
N MET A 226 3.49 22.76 -4.26
CA MET A 226 4.59 23.57 -4.83
C MET A 226 4.23 24.19 -6.18
N PHE A 227 3.38 23.51 -6.98
CA PHE A 227 2.81 24.03 -8.23
C PHE A 227 1.54 24.88 -8.01
N GLY A 228 1.11 25.09 -6.77
CA GLY A 228 -0.12 25.83 -6.46
C GLY A 228 -1.41 25.02 -6.60
N TYR A 229 -1.32 23.69 -6.84
CA TYR A 229 -2.48 22.82 -6.99
C TYR A 229 -3.00 22.30 -5.65
N ASP A 230 -4.30 21.99 -5.63
CA ASP A 230 -4.97 21.22 -4.57
C ASP A 230 -4.69 21.75 -3.14
N GLN A 231 -4.72 23.09 -3.02
CA GLN A 231 -4.44 23.78 -1.76
C GLN A 231 -5.44 23.41 -0.66
N ASN A 232 -6.65 22.97 -1.02
CA ASN A 232 -7.70 22.50 -0.11
C ASN A 232 -7.50 21.06 0.40
N LEU A 233 -6.45 20.38 -0.03
CA LEU A 233 -6.12 19.05 0.46
C LEU A 233 -5.03 19.10 1.53
N SER A 234 -5.17 18.26 2.54
CA SER A 234 -4.16 18.02 3.57
C SER A 234 -3.88 16.53 3.71
N ILE A 235 -2.70 16.17 4.19
CA ILE A 235 -2.34 14.77 4.46
C ILE A 235 -2.33 14.49 5.96
N LEU A 236 -3.08 13.47 6.37
CA LEU A 236 -2.92 12.81 7.66
C LEU A 236 -2.09 11.55 7.47
N ASN A 237 -0.86 11.56 7.93
CA ASN A 237 0.02 10.41 7.83
C ASN A 237 -0.22 9.42 8.96
N ILE A 238 -0.57 8.19 8.58
CA ILE A 238 -0.74 7.07 9.49
C ILE A 238 0.48 6.16 9.39
N GLY A 239 1.30 6.14 10.42
CA GLY A 239 2.39 5.19 10.57
C GLY A 239 1.88 3.85 11.08
N GLY A 240 2.48 2.77 10.64
CA GLY A 240 2.18 1.43 11.13
C GLY A 240 3.46 0.63 11.38
N GLY A 241 3.54 -0.09 12.49
CA GLY A 241 4.64 -0.98 12.83
C GLY A 241 4.17 -2.41 13.01
N PHE A 242 5.10 -3.32 13.19
CA PHE A 242 4.81 -4.74 13.39
C PHE A 242 5.50 -5.26 14.65
N TYR A 243 4.80 -6.13 15.37
CA TYR A 243 5.39 -7.05 16.33
C TYR A 243 5.76 -8.35 15.62
N TYR A 244 6.67 -9.11 16.18
CA TYR A 244 7.23 -10.34 15.64
C TYR A 244 7.25 -11.45 16.68
N SER A 245 7.09 -12.69 16.21
CA SER A 245 7.36 -13.90 16.99
C SER A 245 8.09 -14.92 16.13
N LYS A 246 8.52 -16.05 16.73
CA LYS A 246 8.76 -17.25 15.95
C LYS A 246 7.54 -17.62 15.12
N ARG A 247 7.71 -18.42 14.11
CA ARG A 247 6.62 -18.83 13.23
C ARG A 247 5.52 -19.58 13.99
N PHE A 248 4.32 -19.03 13.96
CA PHE A 248 3.11 -19.67 14.50
C PHE A 248 2.06 -19.95 13.43
N LEU A 249 2.10 -19.25 12.29
CA LEU A 249 1.11 -19.37 11.23
C LEU A 249 1.71 -19.94 9.95
N ASN A 250 0.89 -20.73 9.24
CA ASN A 250 1.21 -21.26 7.92
C ASN A 250 0.92 -20.24 6.83
N GLY A 251 -0.11 -19.42 7.02
CA GLY A 251 -0.54 -18.39 6.07
C GLY A 251 -0.97 -17.10 6.76
N LYS A 252 -1.69 -16.27 6.02
CA LYS A 252 -2.14 -14.95 6.47
C LYS A 252 -3.49 -15.02 7.13
N VAL A 253 -3.60 -14.51 8.35
CA VAL A 253 -4.84 -14.44 9.12
C VAL A 253 -5.17 -12.99 9.46
N TYR A 254 -6.22 -12.47 8.82
CA TYR A 254 -6.73 -11.12 9.03
C TYR A 254 -7.85 -11.13 10.06
N ARG A 255 -7.97 -10.08 10.84
CA ARG A 255 -9.19 -9.81 11.59
C ARG A 255 -10.23 -9.11 10.72
N VAL A 256 -11.49 -9.18 11.12
CA VAL A 256 -12.58 -8.43 10.51
C VAL A 256 -12.28 -6.93 10.59
N GLN A 257 -12.47 -6.22 9.48
CA GLN A 257 -12.32 -4.77 9.39
C GLN A 257 -13.71 -4.13 9.27
N HIS A 258 -14.03 -3.27 10.22
CA HIS A 258 -15.29 -2.51 10.22
C HIS A 258 -15.24 -1.39 9.18
N GLY A 259 -16.33 -1.24 8.39
CA GLY A 259 -16.36 -0.38 7.20
C GLY A 259 -16.16 1.12 7.45
N HIS A 260 -16.48 1.61 8.64
CA HIS A 260 -16.35 3.02 9.01
C HIS A 260 -14.95 3.40 9.56
N ILE A 261 -14.07 2.40 9.74
CA ILE A 261 -12.73 2.64 10.29
C ILE A 261 -11.71 2.78 9.15
N PRO A 262 -11.01 3.93 9.06
CA PRO A 262 -10.07 4.20 7.97
C PRO A 262 -8.72 3.46 8.08
N PHE A 263 -8.57 2.55 9.04
CA PHE A 263 -7.30 1.90 9.31
C PHE A 263 -7.39 0.41 9.03
N ALA A 264 -6.29 -0.17 8.51
CA ALA A 264 -6.23 -1.60 8.27
C ALA A 264 -6.42 -2.38 9.57
N ALA A 265 -7.26 -3.43 9.53
CA ALA A 265 -7.35 -4.37 10.63
C ALA A 265 -6.00 -5.04 10.89
N ILE A 266 -5.77 -5.40 12.15
CA ILE A 266 -4.59 -6.18 12.52
C ILE A 266 -4.67 -7.56 11.87
N HIS A 267 -3.56 -7.99 11.34
CA HIS A 267 -3.38 -9.32 10.78
C HIS A 267 -2.11 -9.96 11.33
N ALA A 268 -2.02 -11.26 11.21
CA ALA A 268 -0.80 -12.00 11.49
C ALA A 268 -0.41 -12.80 10.24
N ASP A 269 0.86 -12.69 9.84
CA ASP A 269 1.37 -13.30 8.62
C ASP A 269 2.80 -13.83 8.77
N PRO A 270 3.14 -14.92 8.06
CA PRO A 270 4.55 -15.24 7.84
C PRO A 270 5.24 -14.11 7.06
N ASP A 271 6.55 -14.01 7.19
CA ASP A 271 7.36 -12.99 6.50
C ASP A 271 8.06 -13.60 5.28
N ILE A 272 7.94 -12.96 4.10
CA ILE A 272 8.56 -13.46 2.86
C ILE A 272 10.09 -13.39 2.88
N THR A 273 10.65 -12.52 3.72
CA THR A 273 12.11 -12.32 3.84
C THR A 273 12.74 -13.19 4.93
N ASN A 274 11.92 -13.65 5.88
CA ASN A 274 12.32 -14.56 6.95
C ASN A 274 11.18 -15.55 7.26
N PRO A 275 11.21 -16.76 6.70
CA PRO A 275 10.12 -17.72 6.84
C PRO A 275 9.93 -18.25 8.28
N ASP A 276 10.89 -18.01 9.19
CA ASP A 276 10.86 -18.52 10.56
C ASP A 276 10.11 -17.61 11.54
N ILE A 277 9.55 -16.50 11.03
CA ILE A 277 8.82 -15.54 11.86
C ILE A 277 7.37 -15.35 11.44
N THR A 278 6.54 -14.96 12.40
CA THR A 278 5.20 -14.41 12.19
C THR A 278 5.20 -12.94 12.61
N ARG A 279 4.63 -12.08 11.75
CA ARG A 279 4.45 -10.66 11.99
C ARG A 279 3.01 -10.38 12.42
N TYR A 280 2.82 -9.41 13.32
CA TYR A 280 1.52 -8.98 13.82
C TYR A 280 1.39 -7.47 13.66
N GLY A 281 0.39 -7.01 12.95
CA GLY A 281 0.17 -5.60 12.73
C GLY A 281 -0.76 -5.32 11.53
N PRO A 282 -0.70 -4.11 11.00
CA PRO A 282 0.06 -2.98 11.50
C PRO A 282 -0.56 -2.32 12.73
N THR A 283 0.27 -1.79 13.62
CA THR A 283 -0.19 -0.80 14.60
C THR A 283 -0.53 0.51 13.90
N VAL A 284 -1.28 1.38 14.55
CA VAL A 284 -1.73 2.67 13.98
C VAL A 284 -1.18 3.80 14.82
N THR A 285 -0.29 4.62 14.25
CA THR A 285 0.26 5.81 14.92
C THR A 285 0.16 7.01 14.01
N LEU A 286 -0.17 8.17 14.55
CA LEU A 286 -0.06 9.42 13.80
C LEU A 286 1.42 9.74 13.58
N SER A 287 1.76 10.10 12.35
CA SER A 287 3.12 10.52 11.99
C SER A 287 3.09 11.96 11.49
N LEU A 288 3.83 12.83 12.18
CA LEU A 288 4.00 14.23 11.80
C LEU A 288 5.21 14.42 10.87
N THR A 289 5.55 13.40 10.10
CA THR A 289 6.69 13.41 9.16
C THR A 289 6.26 12.79 7.83
N LEU A 290 6.91 13.16 6.74
CA LEU A 290 6.69 12.54 5.43
C LEU A 290 7.36 11.17 5.31
N GLU A 291 8.32 10.88 6.19
CA GLU A 291 9.00 9.58 6.27
C GLU A 291 9.05 9.09 7.70
N ARG A 292 8.80 7.82 7.88
CA ARG A 292 8.80 7.20 9.21
C ARG A 292 10.17 7.29 9.87
N GLY A 293 10.20 7.84 11.09
CA GLY A 293 11.42 7.98 11.87
C GLY A 293 12.37 9.10 11.42
N HIS A 294 12.04 9.84 10.36
CA HIS A 294 12.86 10.91 9.81
C HIS A 294 12.31 12.29 10.20
N ILE A 295 12.63 12.75 11.41
CA ILE A 295 12.14 14.03 11.96
C ILE A 295 12.53 15.24 11.09
N LYS A 296 13.61 15.15 10.32
CA LYS A 296 14.02 16.19 9.37
C LYS A 296 12.97 16.50 8.29
N THR A 297 11.99 15.60 8.08
CA THR A 297 10.89 15.79 7.12
C THR A 297 9.65 16.46 7.72
N PHE A 298 9.71 16.83 9.01
CA PHE A 298 8.62 17.55 9.68
C PHE A 298 8.30 18.92 9.04
N PRO A 299 9.27 19.78 8.69
CA PRO A 299 8.95 21.06 8.04
C PRO A 299 8.22 20.88 6.70
N ASP A 300 8.59 19.87 5.91
CA ASP A 300 7.92 19.58 4.64
C ASP A 300 6.53 18.98 4.86
N TYR A 301 6.35 18.18 5.94
CA TYR A 301 5.03 17.70 6.34
C TYR A 301 4.08 18.87 6.66
N ILE A 302 4.53 19.86 7.42
CA ILE A 302 3.72 21.05 7.73
C ILE A 302 3.26 21.78 6.47
N ARG A 303 4.10 21.82 5.43
CA ARG A 303 3.74 22.42 4.14
C ARG A 303 2.65 21.64 3.37
N THR A 304 2.36 20.41 3.75
CA THR A 304 1.23 19.64 3.20
C THR A 304 -0.09 19.96 3.91
N PHE A 305 -0.06 20.68 5.02
CA PHE A 305 -1.25 21.14 5.72
C PHE A 305 -1.64 22.56 5.28
N ASN A 306 -2.93 22.77 5.17
CA ASN A 306 -3.51 24.09 5.19
C ASN A 306 -3.89 24.40 6.64
N ILE A 307 -3.22 25.36 7.27
CA ILE A 307 -3.54 25.77 8.65
C ILE A 307 -4.63 26.83 8.59
N ASP A 308 -5.84 26.41 8.27
CA ASP A 308 -7.03 27.25 8.34
C ASP A 308 -8.06 26.70 9.35
N ILE A 309 -9.09 27.50 9.61
CA ILE A 309 -10.18 27.14 10.54
C ILE A 309 -10.91 25.88 10.07
N SER A 310 -11.05 25.67 8.76
CA SER A 310 -11.72 24.51 8.16
C SER A 310 -10.97 23.21 8.43
N THR A 311 -9.66 23.23 8.27
CA THR A 311 -8.77 22.09 8.60
C THR A 311 -8.82 21.77 10.09
N LEU A 312 -8.77 22.79 10.96
CA LEU A 312 -8.88 22.59 12.40
C LEU A 312 -10.23 21.99 12.80
N ILE A 313 -11.34 22.45 12.19
CA ILE A 313 -12.67 21.86 12.41
C ILE A 313 -12.72 20.41 11.93
N SER A 314 -12.13 20.10 10.78
CA SER A 314 -12.07 18.75 10.22
C SER A 314 -11.27 17.80 11.12
N LEU A 315 -10.10 18.24 11.57
CA LEU A 315 -9.28 17.50 12.54
C LEU A 315 -10.01 17.28 13.86
N LYS A 316 -10.69 18.33 14.38
CA LYS A 316 -11.50 18.22 15.61
C LYS A 316 -12.61 17.18 15.45
N ARG A 317 -13.34 17.17 14.32
CA ARG A 317 -14.39 16.16 14.05
C ARG A 317 -13.83 14.75 14.00
N ILE A 318 -12.69 14.55 13.31
CA ILE A 318 -11.98 13.27 13.23
C ILE A 318 -11.58 12.78 14.63
N LEU A 319 -11.00 13.68 15.44
CA LEU A 319 -10.58 13.35 16.80
C LEU A 319 -11.74 13.17 17.79
N LEU A 320 -12.93 13.73 17.49
CA LEU A 320 -14.14 13.55 18.28
C LEU A 320 -14.90 12.27 17.89
N ASP A 321 -14.63 11.67 16.73
CA ASP A 321 -15.17 10.37 16.38
C ASP A 321 -14.74 9.33 17.42
N ARG A 322 -15.72 8.61 17.97
CA ARG A 322 -15.52 7.73 19.13
C ARG A 322 -14.60 6.55 18.78
N ASP A 323 -14.78 5.99 17.59
CA ASP A 323 -14.04 4.80 17.15
C ASP A 323 -12.63 5.16 16.73
N ILE A 324 -12.46 6.26 15.98
CA ILE A 324 -11.14 6.78 15.60
C ILE A 324 -10.34 7.14 16.86
N ARG A 325 -10.96 7.86 17.80
CA ARG A 325 -10.31 8.21 19.06
C ARG A 325 -9.89 6.97 19.86
N ARG A 326 -10.76 5.96 19.96
CA ARG A 326 -10.44 4.70 20.64
C ARG A 326 -9.27 3.98 20.01
N ILE A 327 -9.20 3.96 18.68
CA ILE A 327 -8.08 3.36 17.94
C ILE A 327 -6.79 4.14 18.20
N ILE A 328 -6.82 5.47 18.08
CA ILE A 328 -5.64 6.32 18.35
C ILE A 328 -5.14 6.12 19.77
N GLN A 329 -6.03 6.13 20.78
CA GLN A 329 -5.68 5.92 22.18
C GLN A 329 -5.08 4.53 22.42
N ASN A 330 -5.69 3.45 21.92
CA ASN A 330 -5.15 2.11 22.05
C ASN A 330 -3.76 2.01 21.40
N ASN A 331 -3.60 2.54 20.20
CA ASN A 331 -2.33 2.48 19.48
C ASN A 331 -1.24 3.39 20.07
N ALA A 332 -1.60 4.52 20.67
CA ALA A 332 -0.65 5.32 21.44
C ALA A 332 -0.07 4.50 22.62
N VAL A 333 -0.93 3.72 23.29
CA VAL A 333 -0.48 2.79 24.34
C VAL A 333 0.43 1.72 23.79
N TYR A 334 0.16 1.17 22.59
CA TYR A 334 1.02 0.15 21.97
C TYR A 334 2.45 0.64 21.68
N SER A 335 2.66 1.94 21.61
CA SER A 335 4.00 2.54 21.42
C SER A 335 4.82 2.63 22.71
N ILE A 336 4.20 2.42 23.88
CA ILE A 336 4.89 2.48 25.18
C ILE A 336 5.60 1.14 25.42
N PRO A 337 6.92 1.14 25.65
CA PRO A 337 7.66 -0.08 25.98
C PRO A 337 7.01 -0.85 27.14
N VAL A 338 7.08 -2.18 27.13
CA VAL A 338 6.51 -3.09 28.12
C VAL A 338 4.99 -3.08 28.18
N ILE A 339 4.36 -1.94 28.54
CA ILE A 339 2.90 -1.80 28.66
C ILE A 339 2.24 -2.00 27.30
N GLY A 340 2.77 -1.37 26.26
CA GLY A 340 2.25 -1.46 24.91
C GLY A 340 2.29 -2.88 24.36
N LYS A 341 3.40 -3.58 24.56
CA LYS A 341 3.54 -4.99 24.18
C LYS A 341 2.49 -5.86 24.89
N TYR A 342 2.27 -5.66 26.20
CA TYR A 342 1.26 -6.40 26.96
C TYR A 342 -0.15 -6.12 26.47
N GLN A 343 -0.48 -4.84 26.24
CA GLN A 343 -1.82 -4.46 25.74
C GLN A 343 -2.08 -4.96 24.33
N PHE A 344 -1.09 -4.87 23.44
CA PHE A 344 -1.17 -5.41 22.08
C PHE A 344 -1.37 -6.93 22.08
N LEU A 345 -0.59 -7.63 22.90
CA LEU A 345 -0.77 -9.07 23.09
C LEU A 345 -2.19 -9.41 23.49
N LYS A 346 -2.73 -8.76 24.53
CA LYS A 346 -4.04 -9.05 25.11
C LYS A 346 -5.19 -8.70 24.17
N LYS A 347 -5.13 -7.53 23.53
CA LYS A 347 -6.25 -6.97 22.78
C LYS A 347 -6.27 -7.36 21.30
N GLU A 348 -5.10 -7.74 20.75
CA GLU A 348 -4.97 -7.98 19.31
C GLU A 348 -4.41 -9.37 18.99
N ALA A 349 -3.17 -9.65 19.40
CA ALA A 349 -2.47 -10.84 18.94
C ALA A 349 -3.13 -12.15 19.45
N LYS A 350 -3.61 -12.16 20.70
CA LYS A 350 -4.33 -13.34 21.27
C LYS A 350 -5.68 -13.60 20.65
N ILE A 351 -6.29 -12.62 20.00
CA ILE A 351 -7.53 -12.86 19.22
C ILE A 351 -7.22 -13.75 18.02
N ILE A 352 -6.02 -13.64 17.44
CA ILE A 352 -5.59 -14.52 16.35
C ILE A 352 -4.98 -15.81 16.90
N ILE A 353 -4.04 -15.71 17.85
CA ILE A 353 -3.32 -16.87 18.43
C ILE A 353 -3.49 -16.87 19.95
N PRO A 354 -4.48 -17.61 20.51
CA PRO A 354 -4.83 -17.52 21.94
C PRO A 354 -3.70 -17.88 22.90
N LYS A 355 -2.85 -18.83 22.52
CA LYS A 355 -1.74 -19.31 23.34
C LYS A 355 -0.47 -18.46 23.25
N LEU A 356 -0.46 -17.39 22.43
CA LEU A 356 0.71 -16.52 22.33
C LEU A 356 1.03 -15.91 23.69
N SER A 357 2.30 -15.96 24.09
CA SER A 357 2.79 -15.44 25.35
C SER A 357 3.50 -14.09 25.21
N TYR A 358 3.69 -13.39 26.31
CA TYR A 358 4.44 -12.14 26.32
C TYR A 358 5.90 -12.34 25.87
N GLY A 359 6.52 -13.47 26.23
CA GLY A 359 7.89 -13.81 25.81
C GLY A 359 8.05 -14.05 24.33
N ASP A 360 6.98 -14.50 23.66
CA ASP A 360 7.02 -14.78 22.22
C ASP A 360 7.06 -13.51 21.35
N LEU A 361 6.49 -12.39 21.82
CA LEU A 361 6.40 -11.16 21.04
C LEU A 361 7.66 -10.31 21.17
N HIS A 362 8.12 -9.78 20.04
CA HIS A 362 9.24 -8.84 19.95
C HIS A 362 8.83 -7.62 19.13
N ILE A 363 9.35 -6.45 19.49
CA ILE A 363 9.15 -5.22 18.73
C ILE A 363 10.40 -4.94 17.87
N ASN A 364 10.18 -4.49 16.65
CA ASN A 364 11.26 -3.97 15.82
C ASN A 364 10.87 -2.57 15.31
N ASN A 365 11.50 -1.56 15.88
CA ASN A 365 11.21 -0.15 15.60
C ASN A 365 11.57 0.27 14.16
N ASN A 366 12.39 -0.52 13.46
CA ASN A 366 12.83 -0.25 12.09
C ASN A 366 11.86 -0.79 11.03
N THR A 367 10.66 -1.23 11.44
CA THR A 367 9.66 -1.82 10.55
C THR A 367 8.42 -0.97 10.46
N GLY A 368 7.70 -1.12 9.34
CA GLY A 368 6.49 -0.39 9.07
C GLY A 368 6.69 0.83 8.17
N GLY A 369 5.60 1.30 7.61
CA GLY A 369 5.56 2.41 6.66
C GLY A 369 4.59 3.49 7.06
N ILE A 370 4.49 4.51 6.22
CA ILE A 370 3.50 5.58 6.32
C ILE A 370 2.44 5.37 5.24
N ARG A 371 1.17 5.51 5.65
CA ARG A 371 0.00 5.52 4.78
C ARG A 371 -0.60 6.91 4.78
N PRO A 372 -0.45 7.69 3.71
CA PRO A 372 -1.09 8.99 3.61
C PRO A 372 -2.61 8.83 3.53
N GLN A 373 -3.33 9.58 4.34
CA GLN A 373 -4.78 9.73 4.24
C GLN A 373 -5.07 11.16 3.82
N ILE A 374 -5.86 11.34 2.78
CA ILE A 374 -6.23 12.66 2.31
C ILE A 374 -7.38 13.20 3.15
N ILE A 375 -7.25 14.44 3.62
CA ILE A 375 -8.32 15.25 4.17
C ILE A 375 -8.69 16.28 3.11
N ASP A 376 -9.92 16.21 2.64
CA ASP A 376 -10.49 17.24 1.76
C ASP A 376 -11.26 18.23 2.62
N GLU A 377 -10.75 19.45 2.71
CA GLU A 377 -11.31 20.51 3.53
C GLU A 377 -12.73 20.92 3.10
N ASN A 378 -13.01 20.84 1.79
CA ASN A 378 -14.32 21.14 1.25
C ASN A 378 -15.38 20.12 1.67
N LYS A 379 -14.97 18.85 1.74
CA LYS A 379 -15.85 17.74 2.13
C LYS A 379 -15.86 17.46 3.62
N LYS A 380 -14.89 18.02 4.37
CA LYS A 380 -14.77 17.90 5.84
C LYS A 380 -14.71 16.46 6.35
N PHE A 381 -14.12 15.53 5.57
CA PHE A 381 -13.92 14.15 6.00
C PHE A 381 -12.63 13.54 5.41
N ILE A 382 -12.17 12.45 6.02
CA ILE A 382 -11.04 11.68 5.50
C ILE A 382 -11.53 10.86 4.30
N THR A 383 -10.96 11.11 3.14
CA THR A 383 -11.13 10.22 2.00
C THR A 383 -10.17 9.06 2.12
N MET A 384 -10.74 7.86 2.29
CA MET A 384 -9.96 6.64 2.23
C MET A 384 -9.91 6.15 0.79
N GLY A 385 -8.74 6.09 0.24
CA GLY A 385 -8.57 5.60 -1.13
C GLY A 385 -7.33 6.18 -1.77
N GLU A 386 -7.09 5.72 -2.98
CA GLU A 386 -6.08 6.28 -3.85
C GLU A 386 -6.51 7.69 -4.23
N ALA A 387 -5.65 8.66 -4.01
CA ALA A 387 -5.81 9.99 -4.55
C ALA A 387 -4.80 10.17 -5.66
N LYS A 388 -5.32 10.37 -6.86
CA LYS A 388 -4.54 10.68 -8.06
C LYS A 388 -4.97 12.07 -8.52
N LEU A 389 -4.03 12.99 -8.49
CA LEU A 389 -4.25 14.34 -8.97
C LEU A 389 -3.64 14.45 -10.36
N GLN A 390 -4.48 14.64 -11.37
CA GLN A 390 -4.07 14.82 -12.76
C GLN A 390 -4.24 16.29 -13.13
N LYS A 391 -3.16 16.89 -13.58
CA LYS A 391 -3.10 18.28 -14.07
C LYS A 391 -2.41 18.27 -15.43
N GLU A 392 -2.52 19.33 -16.17
CA GLU A 392 -1.87 19.46 -17.48
C GLU A 392 -0.39 19.10 -17.37
N GLY A 393 0.05 18.03 -18.04
CA GLY A 393 1.43 17.54 -18.04
C GLY A 393 1.98 17.02 -16.70
N LEU A 394 1.12 16.86 -15.68
CA LEU A 394 1.50 16.42 -14.34
C LEU A 394 0.57 15.34 -13.78
N ILE A 395 1.14 14.38 -13.08
CA ILE A 395 0.42 13.42 -12.23
C ILE A 395 1.06 13.41 -10.85
N PHE A 396 0.24 13.46 -9.79
CA PHE A 396 0.65 13.26 -8.42
C PHE A 396 -0.06 12.03 -7.84
N ASN A 397 0.69 10.95 -7.67
CA ASN A 397 0.17 9.68 -7.15
C ASN A 397 0.30 9.64 -5.61
N ILE A 398 -0.83 9.78 -4.93
CA ILE A 398 -0.94 9.62 -3.48
C ILE A 398 -1.68 8.29 -3.26
N THR A 399 -0.92 7.20 -3.16
CA THR A 399 -1.45 5.84 -3.15
C THR A 399 -1.39 5.22 -1.75
N PRO A 400 -2.47 5.34 -0.94
CA PRO A 400 -2.60 4.56 0.29
C PRO A 400 -2.82 3.07 -0.03
N SER A 401 -2.85 2.22 1.02
CA SER A 401 -3.16 0.78 0.87
C SER A 401 -4.53 0.57 0.18
N PRO A 402 -4.63 -0.30 -0.82
CA PRO A 402 -3.67 -1.32 -1.27
C PRO A 402 -2.78 -0.90 -2.45
N GLY A 403 -2.27 0.32 -2.48
CA GLY A 403 -1.56 0.92 -3.61
C GLY A 403 -0.46 0.04 -4.25
N ALA A 404 0.23 -0.79 -3.47
CA ALA A 404 1.21 -1.71 -4.01
C ALA A 404 0.58 -2.83 -4.86
N SER A 405 -0.57 -3.38 -4.44
CA SER A 405 -1.32 -4.39 -5.21
C SER A 405 -1.97 -3.80 -6.46
N SER A 406 -2.26 -2.50 -6.45
CA SER A 406 -2.90 -1.78 -7.55
C SER A 406 -1.89 -1.16 -8.53
N CYS A 407 -0.58 -1.33 -8.33
CA CYS A 407 0.45 -0.56 -9.02
C CYS A 407 0.37 -0.63 -10.56
N LEU A 408 0.13 -1.81 -11.14
CA LEU A 408 -0.02 -1.96 -12.59
C LEU A 408 -1.37 -1.44 -13.11
N GLY A 409 -2.44 -1.53 -12.30
CA GLY A 409 -3.71 -0.90 -12.62
C GLY A 409 -3.61 0.64 -12.65
N ASN A 410 -2.91 1.21 -11.67
CA ASN A 410 -2.62 2.64 -11.62
C ASN A 410 -1.70 3.08 -12.76
N ALA A 411 -0.70 2.26 -13.09
CA ALA A 411 0.19 2.53 -14.21
C ALA A 411 -0.57 2.51 -15.56
N LEU A 412 -1.56 1.63 -15.74
CA LEU A 412 -2.42 1.62 -16.93
C LEU A 412 -3.17 2.95 -17.09
N GLU A 413 -3.80 3.43 -16.01
CA GLU A 413 -4.51 4.73 -16.04
C GLU A 413 -3.56 5.89 -16.35
N ASP A 414 -2.36 5.88 -15.75
CA ASP A 414 -1.33 6.90 -15.97
C ASP A 414 -0.81 6.87 -17.41
N VAL A 415 -0.53 5.69 -17.97
CA VAL A 415 -0.09 5.51 -19.36
C VAL A 415 -1.12 6.08 -20.33
N ILE A 416 -2.40 5.79 -20.15
CA ILE A 416 -3.48 6.33 -21.01
C ILE A 416 -3.48 7.86 -20.97
N TYR A 417 -3.35 8.44 -19.78
CA TYR A 417 -3.33 9.90 -19.64
C TYR A 417 -2.08 10.54 -20.27
N ILE A 418 -0.89 9.98 -19.99
CA ILE A 418 0.39 10.47 -20.50
C ILE A 418 0.45 10.41 -22.03
N THR A 419 0.07 9.27 -22.61
CA THR A 419 0.11 9.09 -24.08
C THR A 419 -0.86 10.02 -24.78
N LYS A 420 -2.06 10.21 -24.24
CA LYS A 420 -3.02 11.19 -24.75
C LYS A 420 -2.46 12.61 -24.73
N TYR A 421 -1.84 13.03 -23.61
CA TYR A 421 -1.26 14.37 -23.46
C TYR A 421 -0.10 14.61 -24.42
N LEU A 422 0.78 13.63 -24.58
CA LEU A 422 1.99 13.74 -25.43
C LEU A 422 1.72 13.42 -26.91
N GLY A 423 0.49 13.05 -27.30
CA GLY A 423 0.20 12.60 -28.67
C GLY A 423 0.97 11.34 -29.06
N LYS A 424 1.14 10.40 -28.10
CA LYS A 424 1.86 9.14 -28.26
C LYS A 424 0.93 7.94 -28.29
N ASN A 425 1.42 6.83 -28.85
CA ASN A 425 0.66 5.60 -28.95
C ASN A 425 0.80 4.72 -27.71
N PHE A 426 -0.29 4.11 -27.30
CA PHE A 426 -0.36 3.05 -26.31
C PHE A 426 -0.90 1.77 -26.92
N ASP A 427 -0.12 0.70 -26.88
CA ASP A 427 -0.51 -0.64 -27.33
C ASP A 427 -1.30 -1.37 -26.25
N ILE A 428 -2.60 -1.03 -26.15
CA ILE A 428 -3.53 -1.64 -25.20
C ILE A 428 -3.71 -3.15 -25.45
N ASN A 429 -3.63 -3.59 -26.70
CA ASN A 429 -3.78 -5.01 -27.04
C ASN A 429 -2.62 -5.83 -26.50
N LYS A 430 -1.40 -5.32 -26.65
CA LYS A 430 -0.21 -5.94 -26.06
C LYS A 430 -0.26 -5.95 -24.54
N PHE A 431 -0.70 -4.85 -23.91
CA PHE A 431 -0.90 -4.78 -22.47
C PHE A 431 -1.88 -5.86 -21.99
N ASN A 432 -3.06 -5.94 -22.62
CA ASN A 432 -4.07 -6.93 -22.26
C ASN A 432 -3.58 -8.38 -22.50
N LYS A 433 -2.87 -8.63 -23.59
CA LYS A 433 -2.28 -9.95 -23.88
C LYS A 433 -1.24 -10.37 -22.84
N GLU A 434 -0.40 -9.45 -22.39
CA GLU A 434 0.70 -9.76 -21.46
C GLU A 434 0.27 -9.73 -19.99
N LEU A 435 -0.65 -8.82 -19.62
CA LEU A 435 -1.02 -8.58 -18.22
C LEU A 435 -2.51 -8.85 -17.94
N GLY A 436 -3.39 -8.76 -18.93
CA GLY A 436 -4.83 -8.87 -18.72
C GLY A 436 -5.33 -10.29 -18.43
N GLY A 437 -4.57 -11.32 -18.76
CA GLY A 437 -5.01 -12.70 -18.68
C GLY A 437 -6.07 -12.96 -19.76
N GLY A 438 -5.70 -13.58 -20.85
CA GLY A 438 -6.60 -13.91 -21.96
C GLY A 438 -7.74 -14.84 -21.55
#